data_fc8d8d9a8c65783289653baa1ae0cd24
#
_entry.id   fc8d8d9a8c65783289653baa1ae0cd24
#
_cell.length_a   1.000
_cell.length_b   1.000
_cell.length_c   1.000
_cell.angle_alpha   90.00
_cell.angle_beta   90.00
_cell.angle_gamma   90.00
#
_symmetry.space_group_name_H-M   'P 1'
#
loop_
_entity.id
_entity.type
_entity.pdbx_description
1 polymer ?
#
loop_
_entity_poly.entity_id
_entity_poly.type
_entity_poly.pdbx_seq_one_letter_code
_entity_poly.pdbx_strand_id
1 'polypeptide(L)'
;MNYLMRRLATFPLVLLGVSILVFVAIRMVPGDSITAMLGTEAGLLTPAQRDSLAAYFGIDQPWFVQYWRWIGGILHGNLGISVTYGRSVLDVILERFPLTLELAVLSMVIALAAGLPAGIYAATHSEKPSDLGVRIVAMIGQSTPSFVLGLLIIYTLSAGFGVLPAMGEFAPLWRDPLRNLSQLVLPAITLGFAFAASVTRIARSAMLDVLSDDYVRTARSKGASARSVIWRHALPNALIPVVTLSGIEFGYLLGGAVIVEQIYALPGLGRMVLDAILQRDYALVQGAVLFIAFNFMIVNLLVDLAYVGLDPRIRLGEQ
;
A
#
# COMPACT_ATOMS: atom_id res chain seq x y z
N MET A 1 10.74 27.97 8.97
CA MET A 1 9.79 26.90 9.40
C MET A 1 10.44 25.59 9.01
N ASN A 2 10.71 24.70 9.96
CA ASN A 2 11.43 23.45 9.67
C ASN A 2 10.69 22.61 8.62
N TYR A 3 11.43 21.97 7.71
CA TYR A 3 10.90 21.09 6.66
C TYR A 3 9.79 20.15 7.15
N LEU A 4 10.02 19.54 8.31
CA LEU A 4 9.06 18.64 8.96
C LEU A 4 7.74 19.34 9.30
N MET A 5 7.79 20.58 9.83
CA MET A 5 6.57 21.35 10.14
C MET A 5 5.79 21.70 8.88
N ARG A 6 6.46 22.00 7.78
CA ARG A 6 5.82 22.26 6.48
C ARG A 6 5.13 20.99 5.96
N ARG A 7 5.79 19.84 6.08
CA ARG A 7 5.20 18.53 5.71
C ARG A 7 4.00 18.19 6.58
N LEU A 8 4.10 18.33 7.90
CA LEU A 8 2.98 18.10 8.82
C LEU A 8 1.81 19.04 8.55
N ALA A 9 2.08 20.29 8.15
CA ALA A 9 1.03 21.25 7.81
C ALA A 9 0.26 20.88 6.51
N THR A 10 0.84 20.08 5.62
CA THR A 10 0.13 19.58 4.43
C THR A 10 -0.83 18.43 4.74
N PHE A 11 -0.66 17.71 5.86
CA PHE A 11 -1.50 16.57 6.24
C PHE A 11 -3.00 16.92 6.35
N PRO A 12 -3.40 17.94 7.13
CA PRO A 12 -4.81 18.32 7.22
C PRO A 12 -5.39 18.71 5.87
N LEU A 13 -4.61 19.39 5.02
CA LEU A 13 -5.07 19.82 3.70
C LEU A 13 -5.36 18.63 2.77
N VAL A 14 -4.46 17.65 2.73
CA VAL A 14 -4.63 16.43 1.91
C VAL A 14 -5.79 15.59 2.45
N LEU A 15 -5.88 15.38 3.77
CA LEU A 15 -6.99 14.64 4.38
C LEU A 15 -8.33 15.33 4.14
N LEU A 16 -8.38 16.67 4.20
CA LEU A 16 -9.56 17.44 3.85
C LEU A 16 -9.95 17.19 2.39
N GLY A 17 -9.00 17.27 1.46
CA GLY A 17 -9.26 17.02 0.04
C GLY A 17 -9.79 15.59 -0.21
N VAL A 18 -9.15 14.58 0.39
CA VAL A 18 -9.59 13.18 0.30
C VAL A 18 -10.97 13.01 0.93
N SER A 19 -11.24 13.62 2.09
CA SER A 19 -12.53 13.52 2.76
C SER A 19 -13.67 14.12 1.92
N ILE A 20 -13.45 15.27 1.29
CA ILE A 20 -14.44 15.88 0.37
C ILE A 20 -14.67 14.95 -0.82
N LEU A 21 -13.60 14.45 -1.43
CA LEU A 21 -13.67 13.60 -2.60
C LEU A 21 -14.47 12.32 -2.32
N VAL A 22 -14.12 11.59 -1.25
CA VAL A 22 -14.81 10.34 -0.91
C VAL A 22 -16.25 10.58 -0.49
N PHE A 23 -16.51 11.67 0.24
CA PHE A 23 -17.86 12.05 0.65
C PHE A 23 -18.78 12.34 -0.55
N VAL A 24 -18.28 13.12 -1.52
CA VAL A 24 -19.04 13.44 -2.74
C VAL A 24 -19.19 12.21 -3.62
N ALA A 25 -18.09 11.45 -3.85
CA ALA A 25 -18.11 10.27 -4.71
C ALA A 25 -19.18 9.25 -4.26
N ILE A 26 -19.28 8.99 -2.96
CA ILE A 26 -20.28 8.05 -2.43
C ILE A 26 -21.70 8.56 -2.63
N ARG A 27 -21.95 9.86 -2.51
CA ARG A 27 -23.28 10.45 -2.70
C ARG A 27 -23.70 10.59 -4.17
N MET A 28 -22.75 10.48 -5.09
CA MET A 28 -23.04 10.38 -6.52
C MET A 28 -23.48 8.96 -6.94
N VAL A 29 -23.24 7.94 -6.12
CA VAL A 29 -23.70 6.58 -6.38
C VAL A 29 -25.25 6.54 -6.25
N PRO A 30 -25.98 6.07 -7.27
CA PRO A 30 -27.43 5.94 -7.20
C PRO A 30 -27.89 5.03 -6.07
N GLY A 31 -28.80 5.54 -5.22
CA GLY A 31 -29.32 4.86 -4.03
C GLY A 31 -28.99 5.64 -2.75
N ASP A 32 -29.70 5.36 -1.68
CA ASP A 32 -29.46 5.94 -0.36
C ASP A 32 -29.02 4.88 0.64
N SER A 33 -28.55 5.31 1.82
CA SER A 33 -28.12 4.41 2.90
C SER A 33 -29.25 3.48 3.36
N ILE A 34 -30.50 3.90 3.24
CA ILE A 34 -31.66 3.08 3.58
C ILE A 34 -31.80 1.93 2.58
N THR A 35 -31.74 2.26 1.29
CA THR A 35 -31.79 1.24 0.22
C THR A 35 -30.58 0.31 0.28
N ALA A 36 -29.42 0.85 0.65
CA ALA A 36 -28.21 0.04 0.84
C ALA A 36 -28.34 -0.97 2.00
N MET A 37 -28.95 -0.53 3.11
CA MET A 37 -29.13 -1.35 4.32
C MET A 37 -30.22 -2.41 4.15
N LEU A 38 -31.36 -2.05 3.56
CA LEU A 38 -32.54 -2.90 3.51
C LEU A 38 -32.72 -3.62 2.17
N GLY A 39 -31.90 -3.30 1.16
CA GLY A 39 -32.01 -3.92 -0.15
C GLY A 39 -33.42 -3.79 -0.75
N THR A 40 -34.00 -4.92 -1.15
CA THR A 40 -35.36 -4.99 -1.68
C THR A 40 -36.45 -4.63 -0.65
N GLU A 41 -36.19 -4.80 0.66
CA GLU A 41 -37.12 -4.45 1.72
C GLU A 41 -37.32 -2.94 1.87
N ALA A 42 -36.36 -2.13 1.39
CA ALA A 42 -36.51 -0.67 1.35
C ALA A 42 -37.76 -0.23 0.56
N GLY A 43 -38.19 -1.01 -0.43
CA GLY A 43 -39.40 -0.79 -1.20
C GLY A 43 -40.71 -1.10 -0.43
N LEU A 44 -40.63 -1.81 0.69
CA LEU A 44 -41.75 -2.15 1.53
C LEU A 44 -42.01 -1.12 2.65
N LEU A 45 -41.09 -0.17 2.83
CA LEU A 45 -41.21 0.89 3.83
C LEU A 45 -42.34 1.85 3.47
N THR A 46 -43.13 2.20 4.47
CA THR A 46 -44.06 3.35 4.35
C THR A 46 -43.29 4.66 4.28
N PRO A 47 -43.84 5.71 3.67
CA PRO A 47 -43.17 7.02 3.64
C PRO A 47 -42.72 7.50 5.02
N ALA A 48 -43.57 7.36 6.04
CA ALA A 48 -43.25 7.76 7.42
C ALA A 48 -42.07 6.96 8.03
N GLN A 49 -41.98 5.68 7.74
CA GLN A 49 -40.86 4.86 8.17
C GLN A 49 -39.56 5.27 7.48
N ARG A 50 -39.64 5.55 6.17
CA ARG A 50 -38.49 6.02 5.42
C ARG A 50 -38.00 7.39 5.90
N ASP A 51 -38.89 8.31 6.18
CA ASP A 51 -38.56 9.65 6.73
C ASP A 51 -37.92 9.52 8.12
N SER A 52 -38.43 8.64 8.96
CA SER A 52 -37.85 8.37 10.29
C SER A 52 -36.42 7.79 10.19
N LEU A 53 -36.18 6.89 9.26
CA LEU A 53 -34.85 6.33 8.99
C LEU A 53 -33.93 7.39 8.37
N ALA A 54 -34.45 8.22 7.46
CA ALA A 54 -33.69 9.30 6.85
C ALA A 54 -33.23 10.32 7.91
N ALA A 55 -34.10 10.68 8.84
CA ALA A 55 -33.77 11.53 9.97
C ALA A 55 -32.76 10.87 10.92
N TYR A 56 -32.91 9.58 11.21
CA TYR A 56 -31.97 8.82 12.06
C TYR A 56 -30.56 8.75 11.46
N PHE A 57 -30.46 8.51 10.15
CA PHE A 57 -29.16 8.52 9.44
C PHE A 57 -28.70 9.93 9.05
N GLY A 58 -29.55 10.97 9.23
CA GLY A 58 -29.25 12.37 8.89
C GLY A 58 -29.08 12.62 7.39
N ILE A 59 -29.63 11.75 6.54
CA ILE A 59 -29.56 11.87 5.08
C ILE A 59 -30.65 12.83 4.53
N ASP A 60 -31.61 13.24 5.36
CA ASP A 60 -32.58 14.28 5.12
C ASP A 60 -31.98 15.69 5.08
N GLN A 61 -30.79 15.85 5.64
CA GLN A 61 -30.12 17.14 5.76
C GLN A 61 -29.36 17.51 4.48
N PRO A 62 -29.13 18.82 4.22
CA PRO A 62 -28.23 19.23 3.14
C PRO A 62 -26.86 18.63 3.22
N TRP A 63 -26.21 18.33 2.08
CA TRP A 63 -24.92 17.63 2.01
C TRP A 63 -23.81 18.29 2.83
N PHE A 64 -23.78 19.64 2.90
CA PHE A 64 -22.79 20.34 3.71
C PHE A 64 -22.97 20.10 5.21
N VAL A 65 -24.20 19.95 5.70
CA VAL A 65 -24.51 19.63 7.11
C VAL A 65 -24.08 18.18 7.41
N GLN A 66 -24.39 17.24 6.50
CA GLN A 66 -23.97 15.85 6.61
C GLN A 66 -22.44 15.75 6.64
N TYR A 67 -21.74 16.49 5.78
CA TYR A 67 -20.27 16.51 5.71
C TYR A 67 -19.65 16.99 7.03
N TRP A 68 -20.10 18.14 7.55
CA TRP A 68 -19.55 18.69 8.78
C TRP A 68 -19.86 17.82 10.02
N ARG A 69 -21.03 17.18 10.07
CA ARG A 69 -21.35 16.19 11.11
C ARG A 69 -20.40 14.99 11.04
N TRP A 70 -20.18 14.49 9.85
CA TRP A 70 -19.27 13.38 9.64
C TRP A 70 -17.82 13.72 10.01
N ILE A 71 -17.29 14.86 9.55
CA ILE A 71 -15.95 15.35 9.95
C ILE A 71 -15.87 15.58 11.45
N GLY A 72 -16.88 16.16 12.07
CA GLY A 72 -16.97 16.29 13.52
C GLY A 72 -16.87 14.95 14.25
N GLY A 73 -17.55 13.93 13.74
CA GLY A 73 -17.43 12.55 14.26
C GLY A 73 -16.00 12.02 14.17
N ILE A 74 -15.34 12.17 13.01
CA ILE A 74 -13.97 11.73 12.79
C ILE A 74 -12.99 12.37 13.77
N LEU A 75 -13.11 13.67 14.03
CA LEU A 75 -12.26 14.40 14.97
C LEU A 75 -12.40 13.88 16.42
N HIS A 76 -13.50 13.22 16.73
CA HIS A 76 -13.73 12.54 18.02
C HIS A 76 -13.48 11.03 17.96
N GLY A 77 -12.86 10.51 16.90
CA GLY A 77 -12.56 9.09 16.71
C GLY A 77 -13.77 8.24 16.28
N ASN A 78 -14.89 8.84 15.96
CA ASN A 78 -16.09 8.15 15.49
C ASN A 78 -16.18 8.18 13.96
N LEU A 79 -15.80 7.06 13.32
CA LEU A 79 -15.90 6.88 11.87
C LEU A 79 -17.30 6.39 11.42
N GLY A 80 -18.24 6.23 12.34
CA GLY A 80 -19.56 5.67 12.10
C GLY A 80 -19.67 4.18 12.41
N ILE A 81 -20.83 3.61 12.09
CA ILE A 81 -21.15 2.19 12.26
C ILE A 81 -21.23 1.56 10.88
N SER A 82 -20.53 0.44 10.70
CA SER A 82 -20.66 -0.40 9.52
C SER A 82 -22.00 -1.10 9.49
N VAL A 83 -22.72 -0.95 8.40
CA VAL A 83 -24.01 -1.64 8.20
C VAL A 83 -23.79 -3.15 8.03
N THR A 84 -22.73 -3.52 7.33
CA THR A 84 -22.38 -4.92 7.05
C THR A 84 -21.98 -5.69 8.30
N TYR A 85 -21.20 -5.07 9.20
CA TYR A 85 -20.66 -5.73 10.39
C TYR A 85 -21.43 -5.41 11.67
N GLY A 86 -22.35 -4.42 11.67
CA GLY A 86 -23.15 -4.02 12.84
C GLY A 86 -22.33 -3.43 13.99
N ARG A 87 -21.09 -2.96 13.74
CA ARG A 87 -20.17 -2.43 14.75
C ARG A 87 -19.36 -1.24 14.24
N SER A 88 -18.56 -0.63 15.12
CA SER A 88 -17.74 0.54 14.79
C SER A 88 -16.87 0.28 13.56
N VAL A 89 -16.86 1.22 12.62
CA VAL A 89 -15.99 1.21 11.43
C VAL A 89 -14.52 1.15 11.83
N LEU A 90 -14.12 1.89 12.87
CA LEU A 90 -12.74 1.90 13.35
C LEU A 90 -12.30 0.50 13.83
N ASP A 91 -13.15 -0.20 14.58
CA ASP A 91 -12.83 -1.54 15.09
C ASP A 91 -12.66 -2.54 13.95
N VAL A 92 -13.52 -2.47 12.92
CA VAL A 92 -13.43 -3.34 11.74
C VAL A 92 -12.12 -3.07 10.98
N ILE A 93 -11.75 -1.80 10.79
CA ILE A 93 -10.50 -1.41 10.13
C ILE A 93 -9.29 -1.91 10.92
N LEU A 94 -9.25 -1.67 12.24
CA LEU A 94 -8.11 -2.04 13.08
C LEU A 94 -7.94 -3.56 13.21
N GLU A 95 -9.00 -4.34 13.06
CA GLU A 95 -8.93 -5.80 13.00
C GLU A 95 -8.29 -6.31 11.69
N ARG A 96 -8.53 -5.62 10.56
CA ARG A 96 -8.04 -6.01 9.23
C ARG A 96 -6.66 -5.46 8.88
N PHE A 97 -6.33 -4.30 9.44
CA PHE A 97 -5.09 -3.58 9.13
C PHE A 97 -3.80 -4.37 9.41
N PRO A 98 -3.64 -5.10 10.53
CA PRO A 98 -2.41 -5.84 10.80
C PRO A 98 -2.03 -6.82 9.70
N LEU A 99 -2.98 -7.55 9.14
CA LEU A 99 -2.73 -8.47 8.02
C LEU A 99 -2.19 -7.73 6.79
N THR A 100 -2.84 -6.65 6.38
CA THR A 100 -2.41 -5.86 5.21
C THR A 100 -1.03 -5.24 5.45
N LEU A 101 -0.76 -4.78 6.68
CA LEU A 101 0.56 -4.25 7.05
C LEU A 101 1.63 -5.35 7.01
N GLU A 102 1.37 -6.52 7.59
CA GLU A 102 2.30 -7.67 7.55
C GLU A 102 2.58 -8.08 6.10
N LEU A 103 1.54 -8.18 5.26
CA LEU A 103 1.67 -8.51 3.85
C LEU A 103 2.51 -7.47 3.10
N ALA A 104 2.26 -6.17 3.34
CA ALA A 104 3.02 -5.08 2.73
C ALA A 104 4.50 -5.12 3.13
N VAL A 105 4.79 -5.33 4.43
CA VAL A 105 6.17 -5.43 4.94
C VAL A 105 6.89 -6.64 4.35
N LEU A 106 6.27 -7.82 4.34
CA LEU A 106 6.88 -9.03 3.77
C LEU A 106 7.13 -8.88 2.27
N SER A 107 6.18 -8.32 1.52
CA SER A 107 6.34 -8.04 0.09
C SER A 107 7.49 -7.08 -0.17
N MET A 108 7.62 -6.02 0.64
CA MET A 108 8.72 -5.06 0.57
C MET A 108 10.06 -5.71 0.85
N VAL A 109 10.15 -6.52 1.91
CA VAL A 109 11.38 -7.24 2.27
C VAL A 109 11.81 -8.16 1.13
N ILE A 110 10.89 -8.93 0.56
CA ILE A 110 11.17 -9.81 -0.59
C ILE A 110 11.65 -8.99 -1.79
N ALA A 111 10.97 -7.88 -2.09
CA ALA A 111 11.30 -7.02 -3.21
C ALA A 111 12.70 -6.41 -3.09
N LEU A 112 13.05 -5.90 -1.92
CA LEU A 112 14.37 -5.32 -1.67
C LEU A 112 15.46 -6.39 -1.61
N ALA A 113 15.20 -7.52 -0.95
CA ALA A 113 16.16 -8.61 -0.80
C ALA A 113 16.52 -9.27 -2.15
N ALA A 114 15.59 -9.32 -3.09
CA ALA A 114 15.83 -9.85 -4.44
C ALA A 114 16.24 -8.75 -5.42
N GLY A 115 15.50 -7.64 -5.45
CA GLY A 115 15.64 -6.60 -6.48
C GLY A 115 16.90 -5.77 -6.35
N LEU A 116 17.28 -5.39 -5.12
CA LEU A 116 18.47 -4.55 -4.92
C LEU A 116 19.77 -5.28 -5.28
N PRO A 117 20.05 -6.51 -4.81
CA PRO A 117 21.23 -7.26 -5.26
C PRO A 117 21.24 -7.52 -6.77
N ALA A 118 20.08 -7.85 -7.36
CA ALA A 118 19.97 -8.07 -8.80
C ALA A 118 20.29 -6.81 -9.60
N GLY A 119 19.81 -5.64 -9.17
CA GLY A 119 20.10 -4.35 -9.79
C GLY A 119 21.59 -3.96 -9.70
N ILE A 120 22.19 -4.11 -8.51
CA ILE A 120 23.63 -3.88 -8.30
C ILE A 120 24.46 -4.84 -9.17
N TYR A 121 24.10 -6.12 -9.19
CA TYR A 121 24.78 -7.11 -10.02
C TYR A 121 24.72 -6.75 -11.50
N ALA A 122 23.54 -6.41 -12.02
CA ALA A 122 23.33 -6.01 -13.40
C ALA A 122 24.13 -4.74 -13.77
N ALA A 123 24.19 -3.74 -12.89
CA ALA A 123 24.96 -2.52 -13.11
C ALA A 123 26.48 -2.78 -13.16
N THR A 124 26.99 -3.63 -12.25
CA THR A 124 28.43 -3.95 -12.19
C THR A 124 28.88 -4.90 -13.29
N HIS A 125 27.95 -5.58 -13.97
CA HIS A 125 28.21 -6.45 -15.11
C HIS A 125 27.52 -5.92 -16.39
N SER A 126 27.41 -4.61 -16.50
CA SER A 126 26.78 -3.94 -17.65
C SER A 126 27.34 -4.48 -18.98
N GLU A 127 26.42 -4.61 -19.96
CA GLU A 127 26.69 -5.11 -21.33
C GLU A 127 27.06 -6.62 -21.42
N LYS A 128 27.12 -7.36 -20.29
CA LYS A 128 27.32 -8.79 -20.30
C LYS A 128 25.99 -9.56 -20.48
N PRO A 129 26.03 -10.81 -20.97
CA PRO A 129 24.83 -11.66 -21.06
C PRO A 129 24.08 -11.82 -19.75
N SER A 130 24.78 -11.79 -18.61
CA SER A 130 24.17 -11.85 -17.28
C SER A 130 23.33 -10.60 -16.94
N ASP A 131 23.76 -9.39 -17.34
CA ASP A 131 22.97 -8.16 -17.24
C ASP A 131 21.70 -8.29 -18.08
N LEU A 132 21.84 -8.78 -19.33
CA LEU A 132 20.69 -9.00 -20.20
C LEU A 132 19.67 -9.97 -19.57
N GLY A 133 20.12 -11.06 -18.98
CA GLY A 133 19.26 -12.02 -18.28
C GLY A 133 18.47 -11.37 -17.13
N VAL A 134 19.15 -10.61 -16.26
CA VAL A 134 18.49 -9.89 -15.16
C VAL A 134 17.45 -8.89 -15.70
N ARG A 135 17.77 -8.16 -16.76
CA ARG A 135 16.85 -7.20 -17.39
C ARG A 135 15.62 -7.89 -17.96
N ILE A 136 15.79 -9.03 -18.64
CA ILE A 136 14.65 -9.81 -19.20
C ILE A 136 13.73 -10.26 -18.06
N VAL A 137 14.28 -10.82 -16.97
CA VAL A 137 13.48 -11.25 -15.81
C VAL A 137 12.74 -10.06 -15.19
N ALA A 138 13.41 -8.91 -15.05
CA ALA A 138 12.77 -7.70 -14.54
C ALA A 138 11.66 -7.19 -15.49
N MET A 139 11.85 -7.24 -16.81
CA MET A 139 10.80 -6.89 -17.77
C MET A 139 9.59 -7.81 -17.68
N ILE A 140 9.81 -9.12 -17.59
CA ILE A 140 8.73 -10.10 -17.39
C ILE A 140 7.96 -9.78 -16.10
N GLY A 141 8.70 -9.55 -14.99
CA GLY A 141 8.09 -9.23 -13.70
C GLY A 141 7.21 -7.98 -13.71
N GLN A 142 7.63 -6.92 -14.42
CA GLN A 142 6.85 -5.70 -14.55
C GLN A 142 5.66 -5.84 -15.50
N SER A 143 5.78 -6.67 -16.54
CA SER A 143 4.72 -6.87 -17.52
C SER A 143 3.66 -7.86 -17.06
N THR A 144 3.97 -8.69 -16.06
CA THR A 144 3.04 -9.71 -15.56
C THR A 144 2.15 -9.11 -14.48
N PRO A 145 0.82 -9.05 -14.68
CA PRO A 145 -0.09 -8.64 -13.63
C PRO A 145 0.04 -9.53 -12.40
N SER A 146 0.07 -8.94 -11.21
CA SER A 146 0.27 -9.68 -9.96
C SER A 146 -0.78 -10.79 -9.75
N PHE A 147 -2.01 -10.56 -10.17
CA PHE A 147 -3.06 -11.57 -10.07
C PHE A 147 -2.81 -12.80 -10.97
N VAL A 148 -2.26 -12.60 -12.17
CA VAL A 148 -1.87 -13.70 -13.06
C VAL A 148 -0.77 -14.53 -12.41
N LEU A 149 0.24 -13.88 -11.85
CA LEU A 149 1.31 -14.55 -11.14
C LEU A 149 0.76 -15.34 -9.93
N GLY A 150 -0.13 -14.73 -9.13
CA GLY A 150 -0.75 -15.39 -7.99
C GLY A 150 -1.53 -16.66 -8.39
N LEU A 151 -2.34 -16.57 -9.45
CA LEU A 151 -3.07 -17.72 -9.98
C LEU A 151 -2.13 -18.82 -10.53
N LEU A 152 -1.04 -18.43 -11.21
CA LEU A 152 -0.06 -19.39 -11.71
C LEU A 152 0.66 -20.10 -10.56
N ILE A 153 1.00 -19.39 -9.48
CA ILE A 153 1.60 -19.99 -8.28
C ILE A 153 0.64 -21.00 -7.64
N ILE A 154 -0.62 -20.61 -7.43
CA ILE A 154 -1.64 -21.50 -6.86
C ILE A 154 -1.84 -22.72 -7.76
N TYR A 155 -1.98 -22.52 -9.06
CA TYR A 155 -2.20 -23.61 -10.03
C TYR A 155 -1.02 -24.59 -10.04
N THR A 156 0.21 -24.09 -10.13
CA THR A 156 1.42 -24.96 -10.18
C THR A 156 1.62 -25.73 -8.88
N LEU A 157 1.36 -25.10 -7.72
CA LEU A 157 1.43 -25.80 -6.43
C LEU A 157 0.33 -26.86 -6.29
N SER A 158 -0.89 -26.53 -6.69
CA SER A 158 -2.03 -27.44 -6.59
C SER A 158 -1.90 -28.61 -7.57
N ALA A 159 -1.67 -28.34 -8.87
CA ALA A 159 -1.64 -29.35 -9.91
C ALA A 159 -0.33 -30.16 -9.92
N GLY A 160 0.81 -29.51 -9.60
CA GLY A 160 2.14 -30.14 -9.63
C GLY A 160 2.52 -30.87 -8.34
N PHE A 161 2.11 -30.36 -7.20
CA PHE A 161 2.55 -30.83 -5.89
C PHE A 161 1.39 -31.26 -4.96
N GLY A 162 0.13 -31.07 -5.37
CA GLY A 162 -1.02 -31.35 -4.51
C GLY A 162 -1.12 -30.44 -3.29
N VAL A 163 -0.41 -29.30 -3.28
CA VAL A 163 -0.36 -28.36 -2.17
C VAL A 163 -1.23 -27.15 -2.48
N LEU A 164 -2.17 -26.86 -1.62
CA LEU A 164 -2.94 -25.61 -1.66
C LEU A 164 -2.33 -24.58 -0.70
N PRO A 165 -2.41 -23.28 -1.02
CA PRO A 165 -2.06 -22.24 -0.06
C PRO A 165 -2.78 -22.45 1.27
N ALA A 166 -2.15 -22.07 2.37
CA ALA A 166 -2.75 -22.18 3.68
C ALA A 166 -3.96 -21.23 3.77
N MET A 167 -5.16 -21.78 3.58
CA MET A 167 -6.43 -21.09 3.68
C MET A 167 -7.05 -21.28 5.07
N GLY A 168 -8.03 -20.46 5.40
CA GLY A 168 -8.77 -20.54 6.66
C GLY A 168 -8.62 -19.30 7.51
N GLU A 169 -8.94 -19.43 8.80
CA GLU A 169 -8.86 -18.32 9.73
C GLU A 169 -7.41 -17.79 9.81
N PHE A 170 -7.25 -16.48 9.64
CA PHE A 170 -5.96 -15.83 9.69
C PHE A 170 -5.34 -15.94 11.09
N ALA A 171 -4.11 -16.42 11.13
CA ALA A 171 -3.34 -16.55 12.36
C ALA A 171 -2.47 -15.29 12.55
N PRO A 172 -2.72 -14.47 13.59
CA PRO A 172 -1.86 -13.32 13.87
C PRO A 172 -0.42 -13.75 14.19
N LEU A 173 0.55 -12.96 13.76
CA LEU A 173 1.98 -13.23 13.94
C LEU A 173 2.36 -13.54 15.40
N TRP A 174 1.75 -12.85 16.36
CA TRP A 174 2.04 -13.01 17.79
C TRP A 174 1.39 -14.25 18.44
N ARG A 175 0.44 -14.94 17.75
CA ARG A 175 -0.19 -16.17 18.25
C ARG A 175 0.43 -17.42 17.65
N ASP A 176 0.62 -17.43 16.33
CA ASP A 176 1.17 -18.56 15.59
C ASP A 176 2.01 -18.06 14.41
N PRO A 177 3.31 -17.75 14.64
CA PRO A 177 4.20 -17.20 13.62
C PRO A 177 4.38 -18.12 12.40
N LEU A 178 4.42 -19.44 12.60
CA LEU A 178 4.63 -20.39 11.49
C LEU A 178 3.40 -20.45 10.59
N ARG A 179 2.22 -20.53 11.17
CA ARG A 179 0.97 -20.50 10.41
C ARG A 179 0.77 -19.16 9.72
N ASN A 180 1.02 -18.04 10.40
CA ASN A 180 0.99 -16.71 9.81
C ASN A 180 1.89 -16.64 8.57
N LEU A 181 3.15 -17.02 8.71
CA LEU A 181 4.10 -17.00 7.60
C LEU A 181 3.67 -17.92 6.46
N SER A 182 3.16 -19.12 6.75
CA SER A 182 2.65 -20.04 5.72
C SER A 182 1.47 -19.47 4.94
N GLN A 183 0.63 -18.62 5.57
CA GLN A 183 -0.49 -17.94 4.91
C GLN A 183 -0.02 -16.74 4.08
N LEU A 184 1.04 -16.03 4.49
CA LEU A 184 1.45 -14.77 3.87
C LEU A 184 2.60 -14.91 2.86
N VAL A 185 3.42 -15.97 2.91
CA VAL A 185 4.62 -16.10 2.07
C VAL A 185 4.30 -16.10 0.57
N LEU A 186 3.29 -16.84 0.13
CA LEU A 186 2.92 -16.90 -1.29
C LEU A 186 2.28 -15.59 -1.79
N PRO A 187 1.31 -14.98 -1.08
CA PRO A 187 0.84 -13.64 -1.38
C PRO A 187 1.96 -12.60 -1.42
N ALA A 188 2.88 -12.66 -0.45
CA ALA A 188 4.00 -11.72 -0.38
C ALA A 188 5.01 -11.91 -1.53
N ILE A 189 5.29 -13.14 -1.97
CA ILE A 189 6.08 -13.42 -3.17
C ILE A 189 5.36 -12.88 -4.41
N THR A 190 4.05 -13.09 -4.51
CA THR A 190 3.24 -12.61 -5.64
C THR A 190 3.35 -11.09 -5.82
N LEU A 191 3.20 -10.33 -4.75
CA LEU A 191 3.33 -8.87 -4.76
C LEU A 191 4.80 -8.43 -4.87
N GLY A 192 5.66 -9.06 -4.08
CA GLY A 192 7.07 -8.73 -3.99
C GLY A 192 7.83 -8.96 -5.29
N PHE A 193 7.41 -9.91 -6.14
CA PHE A 193 8.08 -10.19 -7.42
C PHE A 193 7.97 -9.02 -8.41
N ALA A 194 6.76 -8.49 -8.62
CA ALA A 194 6.56 -7.34 -9.50
C ALA A 194 7.33 -6.11 -8.99
N PHE A 195 7.32 -5.94 -7.68
CA PHE A 195 8.02 -4.85 -7.02
C PHE A 195 9.55 -5.05 -7.07
N ALA A 196 10.07 -6.28 -6.88
CA ALA A 196 11.50 -6.60 -7.06
C ALA A 196 12.00 -6.24 -8.46
N ALA A 197 11.17 -6.47 -9.47
CA ALA A 197 11.48 -6.09 -10.85
C ALA A 197 11.64 -4.57 -11.01
N SER A 198 10.78 -3.78 -10.40
CA SER A 198 10.87 -2.30 -10.37
C SER A 198 12.13 -1.83 -9.61
N VAL A 199 12.39 -2.41 -8.45
CA VAL A 199 13.61 -2.14 -7.65
C VAL A 199 14.87 -2.48 -8.45
N THR A 200 14.91 -3.64 -9.12
CA THR A 200 16.05 -4.08 -9.94
C THR A 200 16.39 -3.04 -11.00
N ARG A 201 15.39 -2.55 -11.71
CA ARG A 201 15.57 -1.57 -12.79
C ARG A 201 16.07 -0.24 -12.25
N ILE A 202 15.43 0.28 -11.20
CA ILE A 202 15.80 1.58 -10.61
C ILE A 202 17.20 1.50 -9.98
N ALA A 203 17.48 0.44 -9.22
CA ALA A 203 18.81 0.24 -8.62
C ALA A 203 19.91 0.11 -9.68
N ARG A 204 19.63 -0.62 -10.78
CA ARG A 204 20.58 -0.72 -11.89
C ARG A 204 20.86 0.64 -12.53
N SER A 205 19.83 1.41 -12.86
CA SER A 205 20.00 2.73 -13.46
C SER A 205 20.78 3.66 -12.54
N ALA A 206 20.34 3.80 -11.29
CA ALA A 206 21.00 4.66 -10.32
C ALA A 206 22.46 4.26 -10.04
N MET A 207 22.75 2.95 -10.00
CA MET A 207 24.13 2.48 -9.86
C MET A 207 24.99 2.82 -11.05
N LEU A 208 24.48 2.71 -12.29
CA LEU A 208 25.22 3.08 -13.50
C LEU A 208 25.52 4.57 -13.53
N ASP A 209 24.55 5.40 -13.21
CA ASP A 209 24.70 6.85 -13.16
C ASP A 209 25.79 7.24 -12.15
N VAL A 210 25.68 6.74 -10.92
CA VAL A 210 26.64 7.03 -9.84
C VAL A 210 28.04 6.49 -10.14
N LEU A 211 28.15 5.28 -10.73
CA LEU A 211 29.46 4.68 -11.07
C LEU A 211 30.22 5.48 -12.15
N SER A 212 29.52 6.33 -12.91
CA SER A 212 30.09 7.24 -13.90
C SER A 212 30.56 8.60 -13.35
N ASP A 213 30.18 8.95 -12.11
CA ASP A 213 30.47 10.21 -11.46
C ASP A 213 31.98 10.43 -11.20
N ASP A 214 32.42 11.68 -11.23
CA ASP A 214 33.83 12.08 -11.05
C ASP A 214 34.39 11.74 -9.66
N TYR A 215 33.57 11.78 -8.61
CA TYR A 215 34.03 11.42 -7.28
C TYR A 215 34.32 9.92 -7.16
N VAL A 216 33.58 9.07 -7.89
CA VAL A 216 33.85 7.61 -7.97
C VAL A 216 35.13 7.36 -8.76
N ARG A 217 35.34 8.10 -9.85
CA ARG A 217 36.61 8.06 -10.62
C ARG A 217 37.79 8.46 -9.75
N THR A 218 37.63 9.51 -8.94
CA THR A 218 38.65 9.96 -7.98
C THR A 218 38.93 8.89 -6.91
N ALA A 219 37.92 8.22 -6.39
CA ALA A 219 38.11 7.15 -5.43
C ALA A 219 38.91 5.98 -6.01
N ARG A 220 38.64 5.62 -7.28
CA ARG A 220 39.42 4.59 -8.01
C ARG A 220 40.88 5.01 -8.21
N SER A 221 41.11 6.26 -8.61
CA SER A 221 42.48 6.81 -8.80
C SER A 221 43.27 6.84 -7.49
N LYS A 222 42.62 6.96 -6.34
CA LYS A 222 43.22 6.83 -5.00
C LYS A 222 43.43 5.39 -4.52
N GLY A 223 43.20 4.40 -5.38
CA GLY A 223 43.46 2.99 -5.08
C GLY A 223 42.32 2.27 -4.34
N ALA A 224 41.10 2.82 -4.29
CA ALA A 224 39.97 2.14 -3.69
C ALA A 224 39.65 0.84 -4.44
N SER A 225 39.48 -0.27 -3.71
CA SER A 225 39.10 -1.56 -4.30
C SER A 225 37.68 -1.48 -4.93
N ALA A 226 37.43 -2.31 -5.94
CA ALA A 226 36.12 -2.38 -6.61
C ALA A 226 34.96 -2.59 -5.62
N ARG A 227 35.14 -3.44 -4.60
CA ARG A 227 34.15 -3.66 -3.54
C ARG A 227 33.91 -2.37 -2.73
N SER A 228 34.97 -1.65 -2.36
CA SER A 228 34.84 -0.37 -1.63
C SER A 228 34.13 0.68 -2.46
N VAL A 229 34.44 0.75 -3.76
CA VAL A 229 33.77 1.67 -4.69
C VAL A 229 32.26 1.39 -4.73
N ILE A 230 31.85 0.13 -4.87
CA ILE A 230 30.43 -0.25 -4.95
C ILE A 230 29.71 0.06 -3.63
N TRP A 231 30.20 -0.50 -2.52
CA TRP A 231 29.43 -0.51 -1.26
C TRP A 231 29.55 0.77 -0.45
N ARG A 232 30.69 1.48 -0.54
CA ARG A 232 30.96 2.65 0.30
C ARG A 232 30.79 3.97 -0.45
N HIS A 233 31.00 3.99 -1.76
CA HIS A 233 30.95 5.21 -2.55
C HIS A 233 29.72 5.29 -3.45
N ALA A 234 29.36 4.21 -4.16
CA ALA A 234 28.27 4.26 -5.12
C ALA A 234 26.91 3.96 -4.47
N LEU A 235 26.79 2.87 -3.73
CA LEU A 235 25.51 2.40 -3.21
C LEU A 235 24.75 3.43 -2.35
N PRO A 236 25.35 4.16 -1.41
CA PRO A 236 24.61 5.11 -0.60
C PRO A 236 23.85 6.15 -1.42
N ASN A 237 24.47 6.66 -2.51
CA ASN A 237 23.83 7.63 -3.40
C ASN A 237 22.81 6.96 -4.34
N ALA A 238 23.10 5.76 -4.83
CA ALA A 238 22.19 4.99 -5.67
C ALA A 238 20.94 4.49 -4.94
N LEU A 239 20.96 4.43 -3.59
CA LEU A 239 19.78 4.05 -2.79
C LEU A 239 18.69 5.14 -2.76
N ILE A 240 19.01 6.40 -3.02
CA ILE A 240 18.03 7.49 -2.92
C ILE A 240 16.79 7.24 -3.81
N PRO A 241 16.93 6.96 -5.14
CA PRO A 241 15.79 6.64 -5.99
C PRO A 241 15.09 5.34 -5.58
N VAL A 242 15.83 4.36 -5.03
CA VAL A 242 15.25 3.09 -4.55
C VAL A 242 14.34 3.32 -3.35
N VAL A 243 14.76 4.14 -2.39
CA VAL A 243 13.94 4.50 -1.22
C VAL A 243 12.68 5.26 -1.64
N THR A 244 12.79 6.17 -2.61
CA THR A 244 11.63 6.87 -3.18
C THR A 244 10.60 5.88 -3.72
N LEU A 245 11.04 5.00 -4.63
CA LEU A 245 10.18 3.99 -5.21
C LEU A 245 9.57 3.09 -4.13
N SER A 246 10.39 2.65 -3.17
CA SER A 246 9.93 1.79 -2.07
C SER A 246 8.83 2.44 -1.24
N GLY A 247 8.93 3.74 -0.97
CA GLY A 247 7.89 4.47 -0.25
C GLY A 247 6.57 4.53 -1.01
N ILE A 248 6.62 4.83 -2.30
CA ILE A 248 5.44 4.89 -3.17
C ILE A 248 4.76 3.51 -3.22
N GLU A 249 5.52 2.46 -3.51
CA GLU A 249 5.01 1.10 -3.62
C GLU A 249 4.47 0.58 -2.28
N PHE A 250 5.13 0.89 -1.17
CA PHE A 250 4.63 0.53 0.16
C PHE A 250 3.30 1.20 0.46
N GLY A 251 3.15 2.47 0.08
CA GLY A 251 1.87 3.17 0.19
C GLY A 251 0.76 2.52 -0.63
N TYR A 252 1.06 2.06 -1.85
CA TYR A 252 0.11 1.28 -2.66
C TYR A 252 -0.27 -0.05 -1.99
N LEU A 253 0.71 -0.77 -1.43
CA LEU A 253 0.45 -2.01 -0.71
C LEU A 253 -0.43 -1.82 0.53
N LEU A 254 -0.27 -0.71 1.26
CA LEU A 254 -1.14 -0.35 2.39
C LEU A 254 -2.56 0.05 1.96
N GLY A 255 -2.73 0.56 0.74
CA GLY A 255 -4.05 0.77 0.13
C GLY A 255 -4.82 -0.52 -0.11
N GLY A 256 -4.14 -1.64 0.06
CA GLY A 256 -4.65 -2.99 -0.09
C GLY A 256 -4.32 -3.59 -1.45
N ALA A 257 -3.63 -4.70 -1.41
CA ALA A 257 -3.45 -5.56 -2.56
C ALA A 257 -4.75 -6.33 -2.84
N VAL A 258 -5.85 -5.59 -3.09
CA VAL A 258 -7.24 -6.08 -3.14
C VAL A 258 -7.36 -7.40 -3.89
N ILE A 259 -6.79 -7.46 -5.11
CA ILE A 259 -6.90 -8.64 -5.96
C ILE A 259 -6.13 -9.83 -5.37
N VAL A 260 -4.95 -9.60 -4.79
CA VAL A 260 -4.16 -10.66 -4.19
C VAL A 260 -4.81 -11.15 -2.90
N GLU A 261 -5.33 -10.24 -2.05
CA GLU A 261 -6.10 -10.60 -0.87
C GLU A 261 -7.33 -11.44 -1.23
N GLN A 262 -8.02 -11.12 -2.36
CA GLN A 262 -9.17 -11.90 -2.86
C GLN A 262 -8.74 -13.31 -3.32
N ILE A 263 -7.70 -13.42 -4.14
CA ILE A 263 -7.23 -14.69 -4.71
C ILE A 263 -6.76 -15.66 -3.62
N TYR A 264 -6.07 -15.14 -2.62
CA TYR A 264 -5.58 -15.92 -1.48
C TYR A 264 -6.57 -16.02 -0.31
N ALA A 265 -7.79 -15.49 -0.49
CA ALA A 265 -8.86 -15.45 0.52
C ALA A 265 -8.43 -14.81 1.86
N LEU A 266 -7.52 -13.85 1.82
CA LEU A 266 -7.02 -13.15 3.00
C LEU A 266 -8.03 -12.09 3.48
N PRO A 267 -8.32 -12.00 4.79
CA PRO A 267 -9.24 -11.00 5.32
C PRO A 267 -8.53 -9.66 5.59
N GLY A 268 -7.97 -9.04 4.52
CA GLY A 268 -7.26 -7.76 4.62
C GLY A 268 -8.14 -6.53 4.40
N LEU A 269 -7.50 -5.34 4.47
CA LEU A 269 -8.17 -4.05 4.25
C LEU A 269 -8.71 -3.89 2.83
N GLY A 270 -7.94 -4.29 1.82
CA GLY A 270 -8.33 -4.13 0.43
C GLY A 270 -9.57 -4.94 0.08
N ARG A 271 -9.61 -6.21 0.52
CA ARG A 271 -10.79 -7.07 0.38
C ARG A 271 -11.98 -6.50 1.13
N MET A 272 -11.78 -6.03 2.37
CA MET A 272 -12.84 -5.40 3.16
C MET A 272 -13.44 -4.18 2.45
N VAL A 273 -12.59 -3.32 1.86
CA VAL A 273 -13.07 -2.14 1.10
C VAL A 273 -13.88 -2.57 -0.12
N LEU A 274 -13.41 -3.57 -0.87
CA LEU A 274 -14.16 -4.10 -2.02
C LEU A 274 -15.52 -4.64 -1.61
N ASP A 275 -15.56 -5.47 -0.55
CA ASP A 275 -16.80 -6.03 -0.03
C ASP A 275 -17.75 -4.92 0.45
N ALA A 276 -17.21 -3.88 1.13
CA ALA A 276 -17.99 -2.72 1.57
C ALA A 276 -18.57 -1.91 0.39
N ILE A 277 -17.83 -1.76 -0.71
CA ILE A 277 -18.33 -1.11 -1.92
C ILE A 277 -19.47 -1.90 -2.54
N LEU A 278 -19.29 -3.22 -2.69
CA LEU A 278 -20.30 -4.11 -3.27
C LEU A 278 -21.57 -4.18 -2.42
N GLN A 279 -21.42 -4.10 -1.10
CA GLN A 279 -22.54 -4.12 -0.14
C GLN A 279 -23.06 -2.70 0.16
N ARG A 280 -22.52 -1.66 -0.47
CA ARG A 280 -22.90 -0.26 -0.28
C ARG A 280 -22.79 0.23 1.17
N ASP A 281 -21.82 -0.32 1.91
CA ASP A 281 -21.52 0.13 3.28
C ASP A 281 -20.72 1.45 3.24
N TYR A 282 -21.44 2.54 3.06
CA TYR A 282 -20.86 3.86 2.84
C TYR A 282 -19.97 4.34 3.99
N ALA A 283 -20.38 4.06 5.23
CA ALA A 283 -19.61 4.46 6.40
C ALA A 283 -18.26 3.73 6.43
N LEU A 284 -18.25 2.42 6.14
CA LEU A 284 -17.03 1.62 6.11
C LEU A 284 -16.11 2.05 4.96
N VAL A 285 -16.64 2.31 3.76
CA VAL A 285 -15.85 2.80 2.62
C VAL A 285 -15.22 4.15 2.94
N GLN A 286 -15.99 5.11 3.46
CA GLN A 286 -15.48 6.44 3.81
C GLN A 286 -14.38 6.38 4.87
N GLY A 287 -14.62 5.62 5.94
CA GLY A 287 -13.65 5.45 7.03
C GLY A 287 -12.37 4.76 6.55
N ALA A 288 -12.50 3.69 5.76
CA ALA A 288 -11.35 2.95 5.24
C ALA A 288 -10.50 3.78 4.27
N VAL A 289 -11.12 4.54 3.34
CA VAL A 289 -10.38 5.40 2.41
C VAL A 289 -9.61 6.49 3.16
N LEU A 290 -10.21 7.12 4.16
CA LEU A 290 -9.50 8.09 5.00
C LEU A 290 -8.37 7.45 5.81
N PHE A 291 -8.60 6.27 6.37
CA PHE A 291 -7.57 5.53 7.11
C PHE A 291 -6.38 5.16 6.21
N ILE A 292 -6.65 4.68 4.99
CA ILE A 292 -5.62 4.39 3.98
C ILE A 292 -4.84 5.65 3.63
N ALA A 293 -5.54 6.76 3.34
CA ALA A 293 -4.91 8.04 3.02
C ALA A 293 -4.02 8.54 4.17
N PHE A 294 -4.48 8.42 5.41
CA PHE A 294 -3.69 8.77 6.60
C PHE A 294 -2.41 7.92 6.71
N ASN A 295 -2.53 6.59 6.54
CA ASN A 295 -1.36 5.71 6.56
C ASN A 295 -0.39 6.00 5.41
N PHE A 296 -0.89 6.29 4.20
CA PHE A 296 -0.07 6.70 3.07
C PHE A 296 0.76 7.95 3.40
N MET A 297 0.16 8.91 4.09
CA MET A 297 0.87 10.12 4.52
C MET A 297 1.95 9.82 5.58
N ILE A 298 1.68 8.90 6.51
CA ILE A 298 2.70 8.43 7.48
C ILE A 298 3.87 7.80 6.71
N VAL A 299 3.61 6.94 5.74
CA VAL A 299 4.67 6.32 4.93
C VAL A 299 5.50 7.37 4.20
N ASN A 300 4.86 8.35 3.56
CA ASN A 300 5.58 9.44 2.90
C ASN A 300 6.45 10.23 3.88
N LEU A 301 5.96 10.48 5.10
CA LEU A 301 6.76 11.13 6.14
C LEU A 301 7.98 10.28 6.53
N LEU A 302 7.81 8.96 6.67
CA LEU A 302 8.92 8.05 6.98
C LEU A 302 9.96 8.02 5.85
N VAL A 303 9.52 8.08 4.59
CA VAL A 303 10.41 8.20 3.43
C VAL A 303 11.18 9.53 3.45
N ASP A 304 10.50 10.63 3.75
CA ASP A 304 11.15 11.94 3.89
C ASP A 304 12.23 11.92 5.00
N LEU A 305 11.94 11.25 6.13
CA LEU A 305 12.93 11.08 7.21
C LEU A 305 14.10 10.18 6.79
N ALA A 306 13.82 9.14 6.00
CA ALA A 306 14.87 8.28 5.44
C ALA A 306 15.80 9.06 4.50
N TYR A 307 15.29 10.01 3.71
CA TYR A 307 16.11 10.90 2.88
C TYR A 307 17.08 11.74 3.72
N VAL A 308 16.61 12.32 4.82
CA VAL A 308 17.48 13.10 5.72
C VAL A 308 18.63 12.26 6.26
N GLY A 309 18.38 10.96 6.50
CA GLY A 309 19.41 10.02 6.94
C GLY A 309 20.39 9.60 5.84
N LEU A 310 19.93 9.51 4.58
CA LEU A 310 20.74 9.09 3.44
C LEU A 310 21.54 10.25 2.82
N ASP A 311 20.97 11.44 2.76
CA ASP A 311 21.64 12.65 2.26
C ASP A 311 21.66 13.76 3.32
N PRO A 312 22.77 13.89 4.07
CA PRO A 312 22.92 14.95 5.05
C PRO A 312 22.91 16.38 4.45
N ARG A 313 23.01 16.51 3.12
CA ARG A 313 22.96 17.80 2.42
C ARG A 313 21.54 18.36 2.34
N ILE A 314 20.53 17.49 2.47
CA ILE A 314 19.12 17.89 2.65
C ILE A 314 18.96 18.41 4.08
N ARG A 315 19.69 19.45 4.46
CA ARG A 315 19.46 20.13 5.74
C ARG A 315 18.11 20.79 5.69
N LEU A 316 17.30 20.41 6.64
CA LEU A 316 15.96 20.86 6.97
C LEU A 316 15.84 22.40 7.02
N GLY A 317 15.92 23.10 5.93
CA GLY A 317 15.74 24.55 5.99
C GLY A 317 16.26 25.43 4.86
N GLU A 318 16.92 24.90 3.85
CA GLU A 318 17.40 25.75 2.74
C GLU A 318 16.86 25.25 1.39
N GLN A 319 15.62 25.61 1.10
CA GLN A 319 15.10 25.96 -0.24
C GLN A 319 13.89 26.85 -0.08
#